data_f45f79369ac01bc7e7d7736ffff906ba
#
_entry.id   f45f79369ac01bc7e7d7736ffff906ba
#
_cell.length_a   1.000
_cell.length_b   1.000
_cell.length_c   1.000
_cell.angle_alpha   90.00
_cell.angle_beta   90.00
_cell.angle_gamma   90.00
#
_symmetry.space_group_name_H-M   'P 1'
#
loop_
_entity.id
_entity.type
_entity.pdbx_description
1 polymer ?
#
loop_
_entity_poly.entity_id
_entity_poly.type
_entity_poly.pdbx_seq_one_letter_code
_entity_poly.pdbx_strand_id
1 'polypeptide(L)'
;MNTDSGPGAPDTRGAAVWYHTFGCKANQYDTERMRQELESRGALTVDDVARADTAVLNTCTVTEAADREAMRTVRRLARRHPELRLVVAGCSSALRAAEYEEMPQVDGVVPGHDPVAVALAVAPEVHLAATDEEPIGGVLLRSNRRGSRGWLKIQDGCDRKCSFCATRLARGASRSRLPGEILAEAELQAESHAELVLTGIHIGHYGLDLGAGTNLSSLVADLLERLPGVRFRLGSIEATEIDDALLELMAGSGGALAPHLHVPMQSGSDEVLRAMRRWHTREQYRRRVLEIADRIEPLGLGADVIAGFPGERDEDHAETRALIEELPFTYLHVFPWSPREGTHAASLPDRVPREIAAGRALELREIGIEAGTAYAASRVGKLARVAIESRTSGLTGDYLRVRLRGANREPGTLEWMTLSGTATDLKAGAGATGRAALPVLEAAAAP
;
A
#
# COMPACT_ATOMS: atom_id res chain seq x y z
N MET A 1 -20.31 46.57 16.94
CA MET A 1 -20.37 45.31 16.20
C MET A 1 -18.97 44.71 16.24
N ASN A 2 -18.70 43.91 17.24
CA ASN A 2 -17.45 43.12 17.37
C ASN A 2 -17.61 41.87 16.56
N THR A 3 -16.86 41.75 15.47
CA THR A 3 -16.69 40.49 14.78
C THR A 3 -15.65 39.68 15.56
N ASP A 4 -16.15 38.75 16.34
CA ASP A 4 -15.37 37.75 17.03
C ASP A 4 -14.76 36.83 15.95
N SER A 5 -13.52 37.08 15.59
CA SER A 5 -12.72 36.17 14.76
C SER A 5 -12.33 35.01 15.68
N GLY A 6 -12.95 33.84 15.46
CA GLY A 6 -12.58 32.59 16.11
C GLY A 6 -11.07 32.34 16.02
N PRO A 7 -10.52 31.42 16.84
CA PRO A 7 -9.09 31.15 16.88
C PRO A 7 -8.59 30.80 15.48
N GLY A 8 -7.73 31.64 14.95
CA GLY A 8 -7.19 31.51 13.60
C GLY A 8 -6.45 30.19 13.45
N ALA A 9 -6.55 29.59 12.26
CA ALA A 9 -5.75 28.43 11.91
C ALA A 9 -4.26 28.71 12.17
N PRO A 10 -3.47 27.73 12.64
CA PRO A 10 -2.06 27.92 12.93
C PRO A 10 -1.32 28.42 11.70
N ASP A 11 -0.51 29.46 11.88
CA ASP A 11 0.27 30.05 10.80
C ASP A 11 1.54 29.20 10.55
N THR A 12 1.50 28.33 9.52
CA THR A 12 2.64 27.53 9.09
C THR A 12 3.46 28.23 7.98
N ARG A 13 3.18 29.52 7.70
CA ARG A 13 3.82 30.24 6.61
C ARG A 13 5.34 30.27 6.78
N GLY A 14 6.01 29.76 5.75
CA GLY A 14 7.47 29.74 5.68
C GLY A 14 8.15 28.51 6.29
N ALA A 15 7.44 27.64 7.02
CA ALA A 15 8.03 26.40 7.54
C ALA A 15 8.44 25.46 6.38
N ALA A 16 9.72 25.08 6.34
CA ALA A 16 10.23 24.09 5.39
C ALA A 16 10.01 22.67 5.95
N VAL A 17 9.16 21.88 5.30
CA VAL A 17 8.73 20.56 5.79
C VAL A 17 9.21 19.46 4.88
N TRP A 18 9.90 18.50 5.47
CA TRP A 18 10.30 17.25 4.83
C TRP A 18 9.43 16.10 5.30
N TYR A 19 9.04 15.21 4.36
CA TYR A 19 8.14 14.08 4.64
C TYR A 19 8.82 12.74 4.41
N HIS A 20 8.59 11.81 5.31
CA HIS A 20 8.99 10.41 5.15
C HIS A 20 7.83 9.47 5.45
N THR A 21 7.54 8.60 4.50
CA THR A 21 6.41 7.65 4.61
C THR A 21 6.94 6.23 4.75
N PHE A 22 6.48 5.54 5.77
CA PHE A 22 6.68 4.11 5.93
C PHE A 22 5.44 3.33 5.51
N GLY A 23 5.62 2.11 4.98
CA GLY A 23 4.57 1.11 4.83
C GLY A 23 3.79 1.14 3.53
N CYS A 24 2.45 1.13 3.62
CA CYS A 24 1.55 0.80 2.53
C CYS A 24 1.12 2.02 1.68
N LYS A 25 0.35 1.75 0.62
CA LYS A 25 -0.19 2.78 -0.27
C LYS A 25 -1.18 3.72 0.43
N ALA A 26 -1.93 3.22 1.44
CA ALA A 26 -2.80 4.06 2.25
C ALA A 26 -1.99 5.11 3.03
N ASN A 27 -0.86 4.72 3.65
CA ASN A 27 0.03 5.70 4.29
C ASN A 27 0.63 6.71 3.30
N GLN A 28 0.90 6.29 2.06
CA GLN A 28 1.37 7.24 1.04
C GLN A 28 0.31 8.28 0.70
N TYR A 29 -0.94 7.85 0.52
CA TYR A 29 -2.06 8.78 0.35
C TYR A 29 -2.19 9.72 1.56
N ASP A 30 -2.16 9.18 2.77
CA ASP A 30 -2.28 9.97 4.00
C ASP A 30 -1.17 11.03 4.09
N THR A 31 0.08 10.68 3.72
CA THR A 31 1.19 11.66 3.68
C THR A 31 0.94 12.78 2.66
N GLU A 32 0.42 12.44 1.48
CA GLU A 32 0.09 13.46 0.47
C GLU A 32 -1.03 14.41 0.96
N ARG A 33 -2.00 13.86 1.73
CA ARG A 33 -3.02 14.68 2.40
C ARG A 33 -2.43 15.61 3.45
N MET A 34 -1.53 15.09 4.31
CA MET A 34 -0.80 15.91 5.29
C MET A 34 0.00 17.02 4.61
N ARG A 35 0.69 16.69 3.51
CA ARG A 35 1.44 17.64 2.72
C ARG A 35 0.54 18.73 2.11
N GLN A 36 -0.56 18.35 1.47
CA GLN A 36 -1.51 19.27 0.87
C GLN A 36 -2.11 20.22 1.92
N GLU A 37 -2.46 19.69 3.09
CA GLU A 37 -2.98 20.48 4.21
C GLU A 37 -1.95 21.52 4.69
N LEU A 38 -0.70 21.11 4.91
CA LEU A 38 0.37 22.01 5.32
C LEU A 38 0.70 23.06 4.25
N GLU A 39 0.76 22.67 2.97
CA GLU A 39 0.96 23.62 1.86
C GLU A 39 -0.18 24.62 1.72
N SER A 40 -1.43 24.21 1.96
CA SER A 40 -2.59 25.12 1.95
C SER A 40 -2.50 26.21 3.03
N ARG A 41 -1.76 25.91 4.11
CA ARG A 41 -1.47 26.84 5.22
C ARG A 41 -0.16 27.63 5.00
N GLY A 42 0.52 27.45 3.87
CA GLY A 42 1.71 28.19 3.47
C GLY A 42 3.04 27.55 3.83
N ALA A 43 3.07 26.28 4.29
CA ALA A 43 4.32 25.56 4.45
C ALA A 43 4.96 25.21 3.09
N LEU A 44 6.29 25.08 3.07
CA LEU A 44 7.07 24.72 1.90
C LEU A 44 7.54 23.27 1.97
N THR A 45 7.15 22.44 1.02
CA THR A 45 7.70 21.09 0.92
C THR A 45 9.13 21.11 0.38
N VAL A 46 10.06 20.48 1.09
CA VAL A 46 11.45 20.31 0.66
C VAL A 46 11.79 18.83 0.45
N ASP A 47 12.66 18.55 -0.53
CA ASP A 47 13.08 17.17 -0.85
C ASP A 47 14.30 16.72 -0.06
N ASP A 48 15.11 17.65 0.42
CA ASP A 48 16.29 17.38 1.23
C ASP A 48 16.00 17.71 2.71
N VAL A 49 16.15 16.72 3.57
CA VAL A 49 15.97 16.88 5.01
C VAL A 49 16.90 17.90 5.64
N ALA A 50 18.10 18.13 5.06
CA ALA A 50 19.04 19.15 5.53
C ALA A 50 18.53 20.58 5.32
N ARG A 51 17.47 20.77 4.53
CA ARG A 51 16.85 22.06 4.26
C ARG A 51 15.51 22.24 4.99
N ALA A 52 15.14 21.27 5.81
CA ALA A 52 13.88 21.25 6.52
C ALA A 52 14.02 21.86 7.93
N ASP A 53 13.02 22.60 8.35
CA ASP A 53 12.83 23.02 9.75
C ASP A 53 12.09 21.94 10.54
N THR A 54 11.21 21.21 9.85
CA THR A 54 10.39 20.14 10.44
C THR A 54 10.37 18.90 9.55
N ALA A 55 10.46 17.72 10.14
CA ALA A 55 10.23 16.45 9.45
C ALA A 55 8.92 15.80 9.96
N VAL A 56 8.03 15.49 9.03
CA VAL A 56 6.81 14.69 9.29
C VAL A 56 7.08 13.24 8.90
N LEU A 57 6.98 12.34 9.87
CA LEU A 57 7.21 10.90 9.68
C LEU A 57 5.87 10.16 9.79
N ASN A 58 5.33 9.71 8.68
CA ASN A 58 4.12 8.87 8.66
C ASN A 58 4.51 7.40 8.80
N THR A 59 4.23 6.82 9.97
CA THR A 59 4.73 5.53 10.43
C THR A 59 3.81 4.37 10.10
N CYS A 60 4.37 3.16 10.03
CA CYS A 60 3.66 1.92 9.74
C CYS A 60 3.84 0.90 10.85
N THR A 61 2.81 0.09 11.09
CA THR A 61 2.79 -0.96 12.12
C THR A 61 2.42 -2.35 11.56
N VAL A 62 2.54 -2.56 10.24
CA VAL A 62 2.20 -3.87 9.62
C VAL A 62 3.10 -4.99 10.15
N THR A 63 4.38 -4.70 10.39
CA THR A 63 5.34 -5.65 10.99
C THR A 63 6.13 -4.98 12.11
N GLU A 64 6.64 -5.81 13.05
CA GLU A 64 7.56 -5.33 14.09
C GLU A 64 8.84 -4.70 13.48
N ALA A 65 9.28 -5.22 12.34
CA ALA A 65 10.42 -4.64 11.61
C ALA A 65 10.10 -3.22 11.12
N ALA A 66 8.87 -2.94 10.70
CA ALA A 66 8.44 -1.61 10.28
C ALA A 66 8.42 -0.63 11.46
N ASP A 67 7.92 -1.04 12.63
CA ASP A 67 7.98 -0.22 13.85
C ASP A 67 9.43 0.09 14.24
N ARG A 68 10.29 -0.95 14.30
CA ARG A 68 11.71 -0.76 14.64
C ARG A 68 12.43 0.16 13.65
N GLU A 69 12.09 0.08 12.37
CA GLU A 69 12.67 0.95 11.34
C GLU A 69 12.21 2.40 11.50
N ALA A 70 10.93 2.62 11.80
CA ALA A 70 10.40 3.95 12.10
C ALA A 70 11.13 4.56 13.30
N MET A 71 11.21 3.86 14.42
CA MET A 71 11.89 4.32 15.62
C MET A 71 13.41 4.56 15.39
N ARG A 72 14.06 3.67 14.63
CA ARG A 72 15.49 3.87 14.26
C ARG A 72 15.68 5.11 13.40
N THR A 73 14.74 5.36 12.49
CA THR A 73 14.80 6.54 11.62
C THR A 73 14.61 7.82 12.41
N VAL A 74 13.63 7.88 13.32
CA VAL A 74 13.45 9.00 14.26
C VAL A 74 14.75 9.29 15.00
N ARG A 75 15.34 8.28 15.70
CA ARG A 75 16.60 8.43 16.45
C ARG A 75 17.78 8.84 15.56
N ARG A 76 17.84 8.38 14.33
CA ARG A 76 18.88 8.74 13.36
C ARG A 76 18.77 10.20 12.92
N LEU A 77 17.56 10.66 12.61
CA LEU A 77 17.30 12.05 12.24
C LEU A 77 17.63 12.99 13.40
N ALA A 78 17.14 12.69 14.60
CA ALA A 78 17.44 13.43 15.81
C ALA A 78 18.95 13.63 16.05
N ARG A 79 19.76 12.59 15.83
CA ARG A 79 21.22 12.68 16.00
C ARG A 79 21.92 13.43 14.89
N ARG A 80 21.44 13.34 13.63
CA ARG A 80 22.09 13.94 12.46
C ARG A 80 21.70 15.39 12.25
N HIS A 81 20.52 15.76 12.70
CA HIS A 81 19.90 17.08 12.51
C HIS A 81 19.31 17.55 13.84
N PRO A 82 20.14 17.98 14.83
CA PRO A 82 19.68 18.30 16.18
C PRO A 82 18.70 19.48 16.25
N GLU A 83 18.69 20.37 15.25
CA GLU A 83 17.76 21.50 15.15
C GLU A 83 16.46 21.16 14.42
N LEU A 84 16.39 19.95 13.81
CA LEU A 84 15.20 19.52 13.06
C LEU A 84 14.09 19.10 14.04
N ARG A 85 12.94 19.74 13.94
CA ARG A 85 11.75 19.33 14.68
C ARG A 85 11.17 18.04 14.08
N LEU A 86 10.78 17.09 14.92
CA LEU A 86 10.23 15.81 14.48
C LEU A 86 8.77 15.69 14.90
N VAL A 87 7.88 15.53 13.91
CA VAL A 87 6.46 15.20 14.10
C VAL A 87 6.23 13.79 13.60
N VAL A 88 5.73 12.92 14.48
CA VAL A 88 5.48 11.50 14.18
C VAL A 88 4.00 11.25 14.12
N ALA A 89 3.53 10.70 12.99
CA ALA A 89 2.14 10.36 12.74
C ALA A 89 2.01 8.91 12.22
N GLY A 90 0.81 8.43 11.99
CA GLY A 90 0.54 7.16 11.30
C GLY A 90 0.16 6.01 12.23
N CYS A 91 0.22 4.78 11.68
CA CYS A 91 -0.28 3.60 12.37
C CYS A 91 0.57 3.19 13.59
N SER A 92 1.89 3.37 13.54
CA SER A 92 2.76 3.06 14.69
C SER A 92 2.56 4.07 15.82
N SER A 93 2.44 5.36 15.51
CA SER A 93 2.14 6.38 16.54
C SER A 93 0.78 6.19 17.19
N ALA A 94 -0.22 5.67 16.47
CA ALA A 94 -1.54 5.34 17.03
C ALA A 94 -1.48 4.26 18.12
N LEU A 95 -0.52 3.33 18.04
CA LEU A 95 -0.39 2.22 18.99
C LEU A 95 0.72 2.44 20.04
N ARG A 96 1.67 3.32 19.78
CA ARG A 96 2.91 3.49 20.55
C ARG A 96 3.24 4.97 20.79
N ALA A 97 2.21 5.80 21.02
CA ALA A 97 2.38 7.23 21.21
C ALA A 97 3.41 7.53 22.30
N ALA A 98 3.26 6.90 23.48
CA ALA A 98 4.16 7.11 24.63
C ALA A 98 5.64 6.83 24.31
N GLU A 99 5.93 5.75 23.51
CA GLU A 99 7.30 5.43 23.15
C GLU A 99 7.93 6.50 22.24
N TYR A 100 7.13 7.18 21.42
CA TYR A 100 7.61 8.30 20.59
C TYR A 100 7.72 9.59 21.39
N GLU A 101 6.79 9.86 22.32
CA GLU A 101 6.83 11.02 23.22
C GLU A 101 8.05 11.02 24.15
N GLU A 102 8.51 9.85 24.57
CA GLU A 102 9.73 9.67 25.35
C GLU A 102 11.03 9.88 24.55
N MET A 103 10.96 9.97 23.22
CA MET A 103 12.16 10.17 22.40
C MET A 103 12.59 11.64 22.42
N PRO A 104 13.82 11.94 22.80
CA PRO A 104 14.36 13.30 22.68
C PRO A 104 14.20 13.81 21.24
N GLN A 105 13.81 15.07 21.08
CA GLN A 105 13.63 15.76 19.79
C GLN A 105 12.39 15.34 18.99
N VAL A 106 11.48 14.55 19.55
CA VAL A 106 10.12 14.42 19.00
C VAL A 106 9.29 15.54 19.59
N ASP A 107 8.94 16.50 18.74
CA ASP A 107 8.21 17.71 19.15
C ASP A 107 6.69 17.50 19.15
N GLY A 108 6.23 16.53 18.36
CA GLY A 108 4.81 16.21 18.28
C GLY A 108 4.56 14.75 17.91
N VAL A 109 3.58 14.14 18.59
CA VAL A 109 3.07 12.81 18.25
C VAL A 109 1.60 12.94 17.91
N VAL A 110 1.23 12.52 16.70
CA VAL A 110 -0.16 12.48 16.26
C VAL A 110 -0.58 11.00 16.16
N PRO A 111 -1.43 10.51 17.07
CA PRO A 111 -1.98 9.18 16.97
C PRO A 111 -2.88 9.05 15.72
N GLY A 112 -2.40 8.32 14.69
CA GLY A 112 -3.13 8.19 13.44
C GLY A 112 -2.62 9.12 12.33
N HIS A 113 -3.50 9.55 11.44
CA HIS A 113 -3.10 10.15 10.17
C HIS A 113 -3.95 11.37 9.76
N ASP A 114 -4.53 12.05 10.74
CA ASP A 114 -5.32 13.27 10.54
C ASP A 114 -4.40 14.42 10.05
N PRO A 115 -4.62 14.95 8.83
CA PRO A 115 -3.80 16.03 8.28
C PRO A 115 -3.88 17.33 9.08
N VAL A 116 -5.04 17.64 9.66
CA VAL A 116 -5.24 18.85 10.47
C VAL A 116 -4.48 18.74 11.79
N ALA A 117 -4.56 17.58 12.45
CA ALA A 117 -3.79 17.32 13.67
C ALA A 117 -2.26 17.40 13.43
N VAL A 118 -1.79 16.89 12.27
CA VAL A 118 -0.38 17.02 11.87
C VAL A 118 0.00 18.49 11.64
N ALA A 119 -0.88 19.27 11.00
CA ALA A 119 -0.62 20.71 10.80
C ALA A 119 -0.52 21.46 12.14
N LEU A 120 -1.36 21.12 13.12
CA LEU A 120 -1.31 21.68 14.47
C LEU A 120 -0.01 21.26 15.21
N ALA A 121 0.45 20.03 15.04
CA ALA A 121 1.69 19.56 15.64
C ALA A 121 2.94 20.24 15.03
N VAL A 122 2.88 20.61 13.76
CA VAL A 122 3.95 21.39 13.08
C VAL A 122 3.98 22.83 13.57
N ALA A 123 2.80 23.40 13.94
CA ALA A 123 2.68 24.79 14.47
C ALA A 123 2.03 24.76 15.88
N PRO A 124 2.81 24.51 16.93
CA PRO A 124 2.29 24.17 18.28
C PRO A 124 1.65 25.33 19.05
N GLU A 125 1.61 26.55 18.52
CA GLU A 125 1.07 27.71 19.23
C GLU A 125 -0.46 27.71 19.38
N VAL A 126 -1.15 26.72 18.79
CA VAL A 126 -2.61 26.59 18.86
C VAL A 126 -2.99 25.18 19.34
N HIS A 127 -3.34 25.07 20.62
CA HIS A 127 -3.94 23.86 21.17
C HIS A 127 -5.41 23.75 20.73
N LEU A 128 -5.69 22.97 19.70
CA LEU A 128 -7.02 22.45 19.44
C LEU A 128 -7.04 20.98 19.88
N ALA A 129 -8.10 20.61 20.58
CA ALA A 129 -8.32 19.19 20.90
C ALA A 129 -8.43 18.42 19.58
N ALA A 130 -7.49 17.51 19.34
CA ALA A 130 -7.57 16.59 18.21
C ALA A 130 -8.83 15.73 18.41
N THR A 131 -9.79 15.87 17.52
CA THR A 131 -10.89 14.90 17.42
C THR A 131 -10.44 13.82 16.44
N ASP A 132 -10.40 12.58 16.89
CA ASP A 132 -9.94 11.40 16.14
C ASP A 132 -10.72 11.09 14.84
N GLU A 133 -11.63 11.94 14.43
CA GLU A 133 -12.53 11.72 13.32
C GLU A 133 -12.40 12.79 12.24
N GLU A 134 -11.29 12.74 11.47
CA GLU A 134 -11.36 13.37 10.16
C GLU A 134 -12.39 12.58 9.30
N PRO A 135 -13.43 13.23 8.78
CA PRO A 135 -14.32 12.58 7.83
C PRO A 135 -13.49 12.10 6.63
N ILE A 136 -13.56 10.82 6.30
CA ILE A 136 -12.97 10.31 5.08
C ILE A 136 -13.56 11.13 3.92
N GLY A 137 -12.72 11.86 3.18
CA GLY A 137 -13.14 12.66 2.04
C GLY A 137 -13.28 14.16 2.27
N GLY A 138 -12.97 14.69 3.46
CA GLY A 138 -13.16 16.11 3.78
C GLY A 138 -12.45 17.08 2.83
N VAL A 139 -11.27 16.76 2.32
CA VAL A 139 -10.55 17.54 1.29
C VAL A 139 -10.03 16.60 0.21
N LEU A 140 -10.33 16.90 -1.05
CA LEU A 140 -9.88 16.09 -2.19
C LEU A 140 -8.38 16.25 -2.44
N LEU A 141 -7.68 15.14 -2.64
CA LEU A 141 -6.27 15.15 -3.00
C LEU A 141 -6.11 15.52 -4.48
N ARG A 142 -5.43 16.64 -4.75
CA ARG A 142 -5.29 17.17 -6.12
C ARG A 142 -4.23 16.46 -6.94
N SER A 143 -3.12 16.06 -6.32
CA SER A 143 -2.04 15.36 -7.01
C SER A 143 -1.12 14.64 -6.03
N ASN A 144 -0.44 13.60 -6.52
CA ASN A 144 0.65 12.94 -5.81
C ASN A 144 1.99 13.46 -6.33
N ARG A 145 2.62 14.40 -5.63
CA ARG A 145 3.88 15.05 -6.07
C ARG A 145 5.07 14.10 -6.21
N ARG A 146 5.11 13.02 -5.44
CA ARG A 146 6.25 12.09 -5.42
C ARG A 146 6.05 10.84 -6.27
N GLY A 147 4.89 10.69 -6.92
CA GLY A 147 4.55 9.52 -7.72
C GLY A 147 4.12 9.85 -9.12
N SER A 148 4.54 9.05 -10.08
CA SER A 148 3.99 9.03 -11.45
C SER A 148 2.58 8.45 -11.52
N ARG A 149 2.15 7.76 -10.45
CA ARG A 149 0.81 7.18 -10.29
C ARG A 149 0.08 7.86 -9.15
N GLY A 150 -1.20 8.17 -9.35
CA GLY A 150 -2.05 8.73 -8.32
C GLY A 150 -2.53 7.67 -7.33
N TRP A 151 -2.71 8.04 -6.08
CA TRP A 151 -3.30 7.21 -5.05
C TRP A 151 -4.73 7.67 -4.79
N LEU A 152 -5.70 6.78 -4.99
CA LEU A 152 -7.11 7.06 -4.77
C LEU A 152 -7.60 6.21 -3.60
N LYS A 153 -7.65 6.79 -2.41
CA LYS A 153 -8.12 6.09 -1.22
C LYS A 153 -9.64 6.03 -1.26
N ILE A 154 -10.18 4.83 -1.28
CA ILE A 154 -11.63 4.60 -1.38
C ILE A 154 -12.25 4.15 -0.05
N GLN A 155 -11.42 3.62 0.87
CA GLN A 155 -11.87 3.02 2.12
C GLN A 155 -10.75 3.07 3.16
N ASP A 156 -11.09 3.13 4.45
CA ASP A 156 -10.15 3.03 5.57
C ASP A 156 -10.70 2.15 6.70
N GLY A 157 -9.80 1.70 7.60
CA GLY A 157 -10.16 0.78 8.67
C GLY A 157 -10.53 -0.62 8.20
N CYS A 158 -10.84 -1.53 9.12
CA CYS A 158 -11.18 -2.92 8.80
C CYS A 158 -11.96 -3.58 9.94
N ASP A 159 -13.08 -4.26 9.63
CA ASP A 159 -13.92 -4.98 10.60
C ASP A 159 -13.49 -6.44 10.80
N ARG A 160 -12.58 -6.95 9.97
CA ARG A 160 -12.06 -8.32 10.12
C ARG A 160 -11.24 -8.45 11.38
N LYS A 161 -11.33 -9.62 12.02
CA LYS A 161 -10.69 -9.93 13.32
C LYS A 161 -9.54 -10.92 13.15
N CYS A 162 -8.72 -10.75 12.09
CA CYS A 162 -7.53 -11.58 11.91
C CYS A 162 -6.65 -11.55 13.16
N SER A 163 -6.25 -12.73 13.66
CA SER A 163 -5.62 -12.86 14.96
C SER A 163 -4.24 -12.18 15.06
N PHE A 164 -3.58 -11.94 13.92
CA PHE A 164 -2.24 -11.37 13.82
C PHE A 164 -2.22 -9.87 13.49
N CYS A 165 -3.35 -9.29 13.07
CA CYS A 165 -3.36 -7.96 12.44
C CYS A 165 -3.57 -6.84 13.45
N ALA A 166 -2.62 -5.90 13.51
CA ALA A 166 -2.71 -4.70 14.33
C ALA A 166 -3.36 -3.50 13.60
N THR A 167 -3.62 -3.62 12.29
CA THR A 167 -4.14 -2.50 11.48
C THR A 167 -5.49 -2.00 11.99
N ARG A 168 -6.38 -2.91 12.40
CA ARG A 168 -7.68 -2.54 12.97
C ARG A 168 -7.53 -1.73 14.26
N LEU A 169 -6.53 -2.07 15.08
CA LEU A 169 -6.27 -1.34 16.33
C LEU A 169 -5.79 0.10 16.04
N ALA A 170 -5.04 0.27 14.95
CA ALA A 170 -4.48 1.56 14.56
C ALA A 170 -5.44 2.44 13.74
N ARG A 171 -6.37 1.82 12.97
CA ARG A 171 -7.23 2.54 12.00
C ARG A 171 -8.73 2.43 12.27
N GLY A 172 -9.13 1.64 13.25
CA GLY A 172 -10.53 1.47 13.65
C GLY A 172 -11.38 0.64 12.67
N ALA A 173 -12.69 0.86 12.73
CA ALA A 173 -13.68 0.17 11.91
C ALA A 173 -13.59 0.54 10.43
N SER A 174 -14.18 -0.32 9.57
CA SER A 174 -14.27 -0.07 8.12
C SER A 174 -15.14 1.16 7.83
N ARG A 175 -14.64 2.05 6.98
CA ARG A 175 -15.35 3.24 6.51
C ARG A 175 -15.06 3.47 5.04
N SER A 176 -16.12 3.62 4.25
CA SER A 176 -16.03 3.90 2.82
C SER A 176 -16.18 5.39 2.55
N ARG A 177 -15.47 5.89 1.55
CA ARG A 177 -15.71 7.25 1.03
C ARG A 177 -16.94 7.23 0.10
N LEU A 178 -17.61 8.38 0.00
CA LEU A 178 -18.74 8.51 -0.91
C LEU A 178 -18.28 8.40 -2.38
N PRO A 179 -19.04 7.70 -3.27
CA PRO A 179 -18.68 7.56 -4.68
C PRO A 179 -18.41 8.90 -5.37
N GLY A 180 -19.25 9.92 -5.13
CA GLY A 180 -19.11 11.24 -5.73
C GLY A 180 -17.80 11.94 -5.35
N GLU A 181 -17.33 11.77 -4.11
CA GLU A 181 -16.04 12.32 -3.67
C GLU A 181 -14.86 11.61 -4.34
N ILE A 182 -14.96 10.27 -4.49
CA ILE A 182 -13.93 9.47 -5.14
C ILE A 182 -13.83 9.84 -6.63
N LEU A 183 -14.98 9.99 -7.31
CA LEU A 183 -15.01 10.41 -8.71
C LEU A 183 -14.41 11.81 -8.91
N ALA A 184 -14.80 12.77 -8.09
CA ALA A 184 -14.26 14.13 -8.16
C ALA A 184 -12.75 14.17 -7.90
N GLU A 185 -12.26 13.39 -6.93
CA GLU A 185 -10.81 13.27 -6.66
C GLU A 185 -10.08 12.57 -7.80
N ALA A 186 -10.69 11.53 -8.39
CA ALA A 186 -10.11 10.83 -9.54
C ALA A 186 -9.96 11.77 -10.75
N GLU A 187 -10.94 12.65 -11.03
CA GLU A 187 -10.86 13.66 -12.07
C GLU A 187 -9.70 14.62 -11.85
N LEU A 188 -9.55 15.14 -10.63
CA LEU A 188 -8.44 16.04 -10.28
C LEU A 188 -7.07 15.35 -10.44
N GLN A 189 -6.96 14.09 -10.00
CA GLN A 189 -5.69 13.36 -10.12
C GLN A 189 -5.39 12.94 -11.55
N ALA A 190 -6.40 12.70 -12.38
CA ALA A 190 -6.25 12.34 -13.79
C ALA A 190 -5.59 13.44 -14.64
N GLU A 191 -5.64 14.70 -14.20
CA GLU A 191 -4.94 15.81 -14.86
C GLU A 191 -3.41 15.62 -14.90
N SER A 192 -2.85 14.88 -13.95
CA SER A 192 -1.40 14.68 -13.80
C SER A 192 -0.95 13.22 -13.73
N HIS A 193 -1.89 12.26 -13.68
CA HIS A 193 -1.60 10.84 -13.54
C HIS A 193 -2.43 10.00 -14.50
N ALA A 194 -1.79 9.28 -15.39
CA ALA A 194 -2.48 8.37 -16.30
C ALA A 194 -2.79 6.99 -15.67
N GLU A 195 -2.27 6.69 -14.48
CA GLU A 195 -2.67 5.52 -13.68
C GLU A 195 -3.06 5.96 -12.27
N LEU A 196 -4.26 5.54 -11.81
CA LEU A 196 -4.75 5.71 -10.46
C LEU A 196 -4.87 4.38 -9.75
N VAL A 197 -4.34 4.29 -8.53
CA VAL A 197 -4.38 3.07 -7.73
C VAL A 197 -5.43 3.21 -6.63
N LEU A 198 -6.52 2.44 -6.75
CA LEU A 198 -7.53 2.34 -5.71
C LEU A 198 -6.90 1.69 -4.49
N THR A 199 -6.90 2.39 -3.37
CA THR A 199 -6.26 1.94 -2.14
C THR A 199 -7.20 2.05 -0.96
N GLY A 200 -6.91 1.28 0.06
CA GLY A 200 -7.61 1.22 1.32
C GLY A 200 -6.96 0.18 2.22
N ILE A 201 -7.57 -0.09 3.33
CA ILE A 201 -7.14 -1.15 4.25
C ILE A 201 -7.82 -2.47 3.87
N HIS A 202 -9.09 -2.41 3.44
CA HIS A 202 -9.88 -3.56 3.03
C HIS A 202 -10.85 -3.17 1.91
N ILE A 203 -10.33 -2.96 0.71
CA ILE A 203 -11.11 -2.41 -0.41
C ILE A 203 -12.28 -3.30 -0.86
N GLY A 204 -12.22 -4.62 -0.62
CA GLY A 204 -13.33 -5.53 -0.91
C GLY A 204 -14.59 -5.27 -0.06
N HIS A 205 -14.44 -4.53 1.07
CA HIS A 205 -15.58 -4.10 1.89
C HIS A 205 -16.11 -2.72 1.50
N TYR A 206 -15.59 -2.12 0.44
CA TYR A 206 -16.08 -0.82 -0.01
C TYR A 206 -17.57 -0.85 -0.27
N GLY A 207 -18.28 0.13 0.28
CA GLY A 207 -19.69 0.35 0.08
C GLY A 207 -20.63 -0.38 1.06
N LEU A 208 -20.13 -1.36 1.84
CA LEU A 208 -20.97 -2.10 2.79
C LEU A 208 -21.64 -1.19 3.85
N ASP A 209 -21.05 -0.06 4.15
CA ASP A 209 -21.54 0.96 5.09
C ASP A 209 -22.31 2.10 4.42
N LEU A 210 -22.39 2.14 3.07
CA LEU A 210 -23.05 3.21 2.30
C LEU A 210 -24.46 2.87 1.80
N GLY A 211 -24.90 1.63 1.99
CA GLY A 211 -26.23 1.19 1.62
C GLY A 211 -26.32 0.37 0.33
N ALA A 212 -27.53 -0.07 -0.02
CA ALA A 212 -27.78 -1.01 -1.10
C ALA A 212 -27.33 -0.47 -2.47
N GLY A 213 -26.62 -1.31 -3.23
CA GLY A 213 -26.17 -1.01 -4.59
C GLY A 213 -24.78 -0.39 -4.68
N THR A 214 -24.19 0.05 -3.57
CA THR A 214 -22.82 0.57 -3.55
C THR A 214 -21.85 -0.56 -3.20
N ASN A 215 -20.92 -0.88 -4.09
CA ASN A 215 -19.86 -1.85 -3.89
C ASN A 215 -18.64 -1.51 -4.75
N LEU A 216 -17.56 -2.29 -4.61
CA LEU A 216 -16.33 -2.03 -5.36
C LEU A 216 -16.53 -2.12 -6.87
N SER A 217 -17.31 -3.09 -7.35
CA SER A 217 -17.54 -3.31 -8.79
C SER A 217 -18.33 -2.16 -9.41
N SER A 218 -19.37 -1.63 -8.73
CA SER A 218 -20.09 -0.45 -9.19
C SER A 218 -19.21 0.80 -9.23
N LEU A 219 -18.39 1.03 -8.20
CA LEU A 219 -17.44 2.14 -8.20
C LEU A 219 -16.43 2.04 -9.33
N VAL A 220 -15.89 0.84 -9.59
CA VAL A 220 -14.93 0.63 -10.69
C VAL A 220 -15.59 0.86 -12.04
N ALA A 221 -16.83 0.42 -12.23
CA ALA A 221 -17.60 0.70 -13.45
C ALA A 221 -17.76 2.21 -13.69
N ASP A 222 -18.18 2.96 -12.67
CA ASP A 222 -18.33 4.42 -12.74
C ASP A 222 -17.02 5.13 -13.09
N LEU A 223 -15.91 4.69 -12.47
CA LEU A 223 -14.58 5.24 -12.74
C LEU A 223 -14.12 4.97 -14.18
N LEU A 224 -14.33 3.77 -14.69
CA LEU A 224 -13.98 3.39 -16.06
C LEU A 224 -14.81 4.16 -17.10
N GLU A 225 -16.08 4.36 -16.84
CA GLU A 225 -16.98 5.16 -17.70
C GLU A 225 -16.59 6.64 -17.70
N ARG A 226 -16.31 7.18 -16.51
CA ARG A 226 -16.03 8.62 -16.32
C ARG A 226 -14.67 9.03 -16.85
N LEU A 227 -13.66 8.16 -16.77
CA LEU A 227 -12.27 8.46 -17.09
C LEU A 227 -11.65 7.40 -18.03
N PRO A 228 -12.14 7.29 -19.28
CA PRO A 228 -11.73 6.21 -20.20
C PRO A 228 -10.24 6.25 -20.60
N GLY A 229 -9.57 7.38 -20.40
CA GLY A 229 -8.13 7.53 -20.68
C GLY A 229 -7.21 7.06 -19.56
N VAL A 230 -7.74 6.87 -18.35
CA VAL A 230 -7.01 6.52 -17.14
C VAL A 230 -6.94 5.00 -16.97
N ARG A 231 -5.79 4.50 -16.53
CA ARG A 231 -5.68 3.12 -16.06
C ARG A 231 -5.92 3.06 -14.56
N PHE A 232 -6.90 2.28 -14.15
CA PHE A 232 -7.14 1.99 -12.74
C PHE A 232 -6.43 0.71 -12.33
N ARG A 233 -5.92 0.66 -11.12
CA ARG A 233 -5.33 -0.53 -10.52
C ARG A 233 -5.89 -0.75 -9.13
N LEU A 234 -6.23 -1.99 -8.82
CA LEU A 234 -6.69 -2.34 -7.48
C LEU A 234 -5.51 -2.47 -6.50
N GLY A 235 -5.72 -2.07 -5.27
CA GLY A 235 -4.92 -2.46 -4.12
C GLY A 235 -5.10 -3.94 -3.78
N SER A 236 -4.71 -4.33 -2.54
CA SER A 236 -4.94 -5.70 -2.06
C SER A 236 -6.43 -5.96 -1.85
N ILE A 237 -6.90 -7.10 -2.35
CA ILE A 237 -8.29 -7.55 -2.23
C ILE A 237 -8.33 -9.04 -1.90
N GLU A 238 -9.27 -9.46 -1.08
CA GLU A 238 -9.42 -10.87 -0.71
C GLU A 238 -10.04 -11.70 -1.84
N ALA A 239 -9.59 -12.93 -2.03
CA ALA A 239 -10.06 -13.80 -3.12
C ALA A 239 -11.57 -13.94 -3.14
N THR A 240 -12.18 -14.11 -1.97
CA THR A 240 -13.64 -14.31 -1.83
C THR A 240 -14.47 -13.04 -2.01
N GLU A 241 -13.84 -11.88 -2.17
CA GLU A 241 -14.48 -10.58 -2.34
C GLU A 241 -14.35 -10.05 -3.77
N ILE A 242 -13.63 -10.76 -4.62
CA ILE A 242 -13.61 -10.52 -6.07
C ILE A 242 -14.89 -11.17 -6.64
N ASP A 243 -15.88 -10.37 -6.98
CA ASP A 243 -17.12 -10.87 -7.61
C ASP A 243 -16.98 -11.04 -9.13
N ASP A 244 -17.97 -11.65 -9.77
CA ASP A 244 -17.94 -11.88 -11.22
C ASP A 244 -18.06 -10.57 -12.01
N ALA A 245 -18.78 -9.56 -11.50
CA ALA A 245 -18.86 -8.26 -12.14
C ALA A 245 -17.49 -7.57 -12.20
N LEU A 246 -16.69 -7.65 -11.15
CA LEU A 246 -15.34 -7.12 -11.15
C LEU A 246 -14.43 -7.85 -12.14
N LEU A 247 -14.57 -9.18 -12.24
CA LEU A 247 -13.81 -9.97 -13.23
C LEU A 247 -14.22 -9.63 -14.66
N GLU A 248 -15.50 -9.45 -14.93
CA GLU A 248 -16.00 -9.03 -16.24
C GLU A 248 -15.47 -7.64 -16.63
N LEU A 249 -15.47 -6.68 -15.68
CA LEU A 249 -14.88 -5.36 -15.89
C LEU A 249 -13.37 -5.47 -16.19
N MET A 250 -12.64 -6.31 -15.45
CA MET A 250 -11.21 -6.50 -15.66
C MET A 250 -10.91 -7.12 -17.03
N ALA A 251 -11.61 -8.19 -17.39
CA ALA A 251 -11.45 -8.86 -18.68
C ALA A 251 -11.89 -7.99 -19.88
N GLY A 252 -12.98 -7.24 -19.71
CA GLY A 252 -13.60 -6.44 -20.78
C GLY A 252 -13.03 -5.03 -20.96
N SER A 253 -12.26 -4.51 -20.01
CA SER A 253 -11.81 -3.10 -20.03
C SER A 253 -10.67 -2.80 -21.00
N GLY A 254 -10.12 -3.79 -21.71
CA GLY A 254 -8.95 -3.58 -22.60
C GLY A 254 -7.71 -3.06 -21.86
N GLY A 255 -7.60 -3.35 -20.55
CA GLY A 255 -6.49 -2.91 -19.71
C GLY A 255 -6.68 -1.52 -19.09
N ALA A 256 -7.87 -0.91 -19.20
CA ALA A 256 -8.22 0.29 -18.43
C ALA A 256 -8.36 -0.05 -16.93
N LEU A 257 -8.85 -1.23 -16.58
CA LEU A 257 -8.58 -1.83 -15.28
C LEU A 257 -7.36 -2.74 -15.42
N ALA A 258 -6.29 -2.43 -14.72
CA ALA A 258 -5.02 -3.13 -14.84
C ALA A 258 -5.18 -4.64 -14.56
N PRO A 259 -4.70 -5.55 -15.41
CA PRO A 259 -4.79 -6.99 -15.22
C PRO A 259 -3.79 -7.44 -14.13
N HIS A 260 -4.02 -6.97 -12.93
CA HIS A 260 -3.17 -7.20 -11.76
C HIS A 260 -4.03 -7.32 -10.51
N LEU A 261 -3.81 -8.36 -9.75
CA LEU A 261 -4.43 -8.57 -8.44
C LEU A 261 -3.35 -8.92 -7.40
N HIS A 262 -3.48 -8.34 -6.23
CA HIS A 262 -2.77 -8.76 -5.04
C HIS A 262 -3.78 -9.37 -4.06
N VAL A 263 -3.71 -10.68 -3.89
CA VAL A 263 -4.72 -11.49 -3.19
C VAL A 263 -4.06 -12.18 -1.99
N PRO A 264 -4.15 -11.62 -0.77
CA PRO A 264 -3.47 -12.17 0.39
C PRO A 264 -3.92 -13.59 0.73
N MET A 265 -3.00 -14.56 0.63
CA MET A 265 -3.23 -15.97 0.97
C MET A 265 -3.04 -16.23 2.46
N GLN A 266 -2.02 -15.66 3.04
CA GLN A 266 -1.50 -15.80 4.39
C GLN A 266 -0.92 -17.18 4.70
N SER A 267 -1.64 -18.29 4.43
CA SER A 267 -1.20 -19.66 4.58
C SER A 267 -1.95 -20.60 3.61
N GLY A 268 -1.37 -21.73 3.26
CA GLY A 268 -2.01 -22.81 2.51
C GLY A 268 -2.55 -23.93 3.39
N SER A 269 -2.43 -23.84 4.71
CA SER A 269 -2.99 -24.82 5.66
C SER A 269 -4.28 -24.29 6.28
N ASP A 270 -5.35 -25.10 6.23
CA ASP A 270 -6.63 -24.76 6.86
C ASP A 270 -6.54 -24.66 8.39
N GLU A 271 -5.61 -25.39 9.01
CA GLU A 271 -5.34 -25.31 10.45
C GLU A 271 -4.79 -23.93 10.82
N VAL A 272 -3.76 -23.49 10.10
CA VAL A 272 -3.14 -22.16 10.29
C VAL A 272 -4.12 -21.05 9.93
N LEU A 273 -4.87 -21.17 8.83
CA LEU A 273 -5.89 -20.18 8.44
C LEU A 273 -6.96 -20.01 9.54
N ARG A 274 -7.40 -21.11 10.16
CA ARG A 274 -8.34 -21.07 11.28
C ARG A 274 -7.74 -20.36 12.50
N ALA A 275 -6.49 -20.66 12.85
CA ALA A 275 -5.77 -20.00 13.94
C ALA A 275 -5.55 -18.51 13.66
N MET A 276 -5.33 -18.15 12.40
CA MET A 276 -5.27 -16.77 11.90
C MET A 276 -6.65 -16.08 11.88
N ARG A 277 -7.74 -16.79 12.12
CA ARG A 277 -9.13 -16.33 11.99
C ARG A 277 -9.44 -15.81 10.59
N ARG A 278 -8.97 -16.55 9.57
CA ARG A 278 -9.34 -16.29 8.18
C ARG A 278 -10.72 -16.90 7.90
N TRP A 279 -11.45 -16.28 6.97
CA TRP A 279 -12.83 -16.65 6.63
C TRP A 279 -12.94 -17.51 5.37
N HIS A 280 -11.82 -17.93 4.81
CA HIS A 280 -11.75 -18.83 3.67
C HIS A 280 -10.94 -20.06 4.04
N THR A 281 -11.19 -21.15 3.32
CA THR A 281 -10.37 -22.36 3.35
C THR A 281 -9.34 -22.32 2.22
N ARG A 282 -8.34 -23.22 2.30
CA ARG A 282 -7.38 -23.47 1.23
C ARG A 282 -8.07 -23.69 -0.12
N GLU A 283 -9.10 -24.59 -0.14
CA GLU A 283 -9.77 -24.94 -1.39
C GLU A 283 -10.64 -23.80 -1.96
N GLN A 284 -11.29 -23.01 -1.12
CA GLN A 284 -12.01 -21.83 -1.57
C GLN A 284 -11.08 -20.80 -2.22
N TYR A 285 -9.93 -20.55 -1.59
CA TYR A 285 -8.90 -19.67 -2.12
C TYR A 285 -8.35 -20.18 -3.46
N ARG A 286 -7.92 -21.45 -3.48
CA ARG A 286 -7.38 -22.15 -4.66
C ARG A 286 -8.34 -22.04 -5.85
N ARG A 287 -9.57 -22.46 -5.66
CA ARG A 287 -10.60 -22.46 -6.72
C ARG A 287 -10.79 -21.04 -7.29
N ARG A 288 -10.93 -20.03 -6.42
CA ARG A 288 -11.18 -18.67 -6.87
C ARG A 288 -9.98 -18.09 -7.63
N VAL A 289 -8.77 -18.34 -7.17
CA VAL A 289 -7.55 -17.88 -7.85
C VAL A 289 -7.40 -18.52 -9.23
N LEU A 290 -7.65 -19.82 -9.38
CA LEU A 290 -7.60 -20.51 -10.67
C LEU A 290 -8.68 -19.96 -11.63
N GLU A 291 -9.89 -19.73 -11.14
CA GLU A 291 -10.98 -19.13 -11.92
C GLU A 291 -10.62 -17.72 -12.41
N ILE A 292 -9.98 -16.90 -11.57
CA ILE A 292 -9.48 -15.58 -11.95
C ILE A 292 -8.42 -15.70 -13.05
N ALA A 293 -7.48 -16.61 -12.88
CA ALA A 293 -6.38 -16.80 -13.83
C ALA A 293 -6.85 -17.32 -15.19
N ASP A 294 -7.92 -18.11 -15.23
CA ASP A 294 -8.54 -18.60 -16.47
C ASP A 294 -9.24 -17.50 -17.28
N ARG A 295 -9.74 -16.47 -16.59
CA ARG A 295 -10.50 -15.36 -17.22
C ARG A 295 -9.65 -14.17 -17.66
N ILE A 296 -8.44 -14.00 -17.12
CA ILE A 296 -7.63 -12.79 -17.31
C ILE A 296 -6.23 -13.16 -17.81
N GLU A 297 -5.90 -12.76 -19.05
CA GLU A 297 -4.57 -12.93 -19.62
C GLU A 297 -4.15 -11.64 -20.36
N PRO A 298 -2.92 -11.11 -20.08
CA PRO A 298 -1.99 -11.53 -19.03
C PRO A 298 -2.51 -11.16 -17.64
N LEU A 299 -2.15 -11.92 -16.61
CA LEU A 299 -2.47 -11.61 -15.21
C LEU A 299 -1.20 -11.48 -14.38
N GLY A 300 -1.00 -10.32 -13.76
CA GLY A 300 -0.06 -10.15 -12.66
C GLY A 300 -0.73 -10.56 -11.35
N LEU A 301 -0.30 -11.64 -10.73
CA LEU A 301 -0.92 -12.16 -9.51
C LEU A 301 0.09 -12.21 -8.36
N GLY A 302 -0.20 -11.49 -7.29
CA GLY A 302 0.62 -11.49 -6.08
C GLY A 302 -0.13 -11.93 -4.84
N ALA A 303 0.61 -12.40 -3.84
CA ALA A 303 0.05 -12.74 -2.53
C ALA A 303 0.98 -12.35 -1.38
N ASP A 304 0.36 -12.13 -0.20
CA ASP A 304 1.06 -12.09 1.08
C ASP A 304 1.02 -13.47 1.73
N VAL A 305 2.14 -13.92 2.32
CA VAL A 305 2.27 -15.18 3.05
C VAL A 305 3.00 -14.94 4.36
N ILE A 306 2.51 -15.53 5.44
CA ILE A 306 3.13 -15.49 6.76
C ILE A 306 3.69 -16.88 7.06
N ALA A 307 5.01 -16.99 7.25
CA ALA A 307 5.69 -18.22 7.61
C ALA A 307 6.03 -18.24 9.11
N GLY A 308 5.89 -19.38 9.76
CA GLY A 308 6.20 -19.56 11.18
C GLY A 308 5.15 -18.96 12.11
N PHE A 309 3.89 -18.97 11.72
CA PHE A 309 2.78 -18.58 12.59
C PHE A 309 2.71 -19.52 13.83
N PRO A 310 2.33 -19.04 15.03
CA PRO A 310 2.22 -19.89 16.22
C PRO A 310 1.39 -21.15 15.96
N GLY A 311 1.94 -22.31 16.25
CA GLY A 311 1.33 -23.63 16.00
C GLY A 311 1.53 -24.18 14.59
N GLU A 312 2.20 -23.46 13.66
CA GLU A 312 2.50 -23.97 12.32
C GLU A 312 3.52 -25.14 12.39
N ARG A 313 3.12 -26.31 11.95
CA ARG A 313 3.95 -27.52 11.86
C ARG A 313 4.63 -27.63 10.49
N ASP A 314 5.48 -28.64 10.30
CA ASP A 314 6.15 -28.89 9.01
C ASP A 314 5.15 -29.30 7.92
N GLU A 315 4.10 -30.04 8.27
CA GLU A 315 3.01 -30.41 7.37
C GLU A 315 2.24 -29.18 6.89
N ASP A 316 1.95 -28.23 7.77
CA ASP A 316 1.24 -26.98 7.44
C ASP A 316 2.08 -26.10 6.49
N HIS A 317 3.39 -26.07 6.73
CA HIS A 317 4.32 -25.39 5.82
C HIS A 317 4.38 -26.07 4.45
N ALA A 318 4.43 -27.41 4.42
CA ALA A 318 4.42 -28.18 3.17
C ALA A 318 3.12 -27.95 2.37
N GLU A 319 1.96 -27.87 3.04
CA GLU A 319 0.70 -27.51 2.39
C GLU A 319 0.72 -26.11 1.81
N THR A 320 1.32 -25.13 2.51
CA THR A 320 1.48 -23.76 2.04
C THR A 320 2.38 -23.72 0.81
N ARG A 321 3.51 -24.41 0.84
CA ARG A 321 4.43 -24.54 -0.29
C ARG A 321 3.75 -25.15 -1.51
N ALA A 322 3.06 -26.28 -1.33
CA ALA A 322 2.37 -26.96 -2.42
C ALA A 322 1.31 -26.08 -3.10
N LEU A 323 0.58 -25.28 -2.33
CA LEU A 323 -0.41 -24.35 -2.88
C LEU A 323 0.26 -23.21 -3.66
N ILE A 324 1.41 -22.71 -3.19
CA ILE A 324 2.19 -21.69 -3.91
C ILE A 324 2.72 -22.21 -5.24
N GLU A 325 3.24 -23.45 -5.24
CA GLU A 325 3.76 -24.12 -6.44
C GLU A 325 2.65 -24.41 -7.49
N GLU A 326 1.41 -24.61 -7.03
CA GLU A 326 0.26 -24.90 -7.89
C GLU A 326 -0.33 -23.64 -8.53
N LEU A 327 -0.37 -22.53 -7.79
CA LEU A 327 -1.06 -21.31 -8.24
C LEU A 327 -0.16 -20.42 -9.11
N PRO A 328 -0.72 -19.70 -10.10
CA PRO A 328 0.05 -18.91 -11.07
C PRO A 328 0.50 -17.57 -10.50
N PHE A 329 1.16 -17.59 -9.35
CA PHE A 329 1.72 -16.38 -8.77
C PHE A 329 2.87 -15.84 -9.61
N THR A 330 2.89 -14.52 -9.77
CA THR A 330 3.97 -13.80 -10.44
C THR A 330 4.91 -13.10 -9.46
N TYR A 331 4.51 -12.99 -8.19
CA TYR A 331 5.34 -12.53 -7.08
C TYR A 331 4.72 -12.86 -5.73
N LEU A 332 5.56 -12.95 -4.70
CA LEU A 332 5.11 -13.16 -3.32
C LEU A 332 5.76 -12.14 -2.37
N HIS A 333 4.99 -11.72 -1.39
CA HIS A 333 5.51 -11.06 -0.21
C HIS A 333 5.46 -12.04 0.96
N VAL A 334 6.60 -12.56 1.34
CA VAL A 334 6.70 -13.55 2.42
C VAL A 334 7.30 -12.92 3.66
N PHE A 335 6.57 -12.98 4.75
CA PHE A 335 6.94 -12.43 6.04
C PHE A 335 7.14 -13.54 7.07
N PRO A 336 8.28 -13.63 7.77
CA PRO A 336 8.31 -14.43 8.98
C PRO A 336 7.35 -13.81 9.99
N TRP A 337 6.57 -14.63 10.66
CA TRP A 337 5.65 -14.15 11.69
C TRP A 337 6.39 -13.37 12.79
N SER A 338 5.81 -12.29 13.23
CA SER A 338 6.30 -11.51 14.37
C SER A 338 5.14 -11.10 15.27
N PRO A 339 5.31 -11.18 16.61
CA PRO A 339 4.26 -10.80 17.54
C PRO A 339 3.92 -9.33 17.39
N ARG A 340 2.62 -9.02 17.44
CA ARG A 340 2.10 -7.65 17.42
C ARG A 340 1.34 -7.42 18.74
N GLU A 341 1.77 -6.44 19.51
CA GLU A 341 1.12 -6.10 20.76
C GLU A 341 -0.37 -5.82 20.56
N GLY A 342 -1.21 -6.25 21.49
CA GLY A 342 -2.66 -6.12 21.41
C GLY A 342 -3.35 -7.11 20.45
N THR A 343 -2.62 -7.91 19.68
CA THR A 343 -3.21 -8.94 18.81
C THR A 343 -3.35 -10.28 19.53
N HIS A 344 -4.39 -11.03 19.17
CA HIS A 344 -4.62 -12.35 19.76
C HIS A 344 -3.45 -13.32 19.46
N ALA A 345 -2.86 -13.29 18.27
CA ALA A 345 -1.76 -14.18 17.91
C ALA A 345 -0.51 -13.97 18.79
N ALA A 346 -0.32 -12.78 19.37
CA ALA A 346 0.80 -12.52 20.26
C ALA A 346 0.74 -13.32 21.57
N SER A 347 -0.45 -13.79 21.97
CA SER A 347 -0.69 -14.60 23.18
C SER A 347 -0.80 -16.10 22.91
N LEU A 348 -0.75 -16.53 21.62
CA LEU A 348 -0.81 -17.95 21.29
C LEU A 348 0.44 -18.69 21.78
N PRO A 349 0.28 -19.96 22.26
CA PRO A 349 1.37 -20.84 22.56
C PRO A 349 2.07 -21.36 21.30
N ASP A 350 3.01 -22.26 21.45
CA ASP A 350 3.66 -23.03 20.39
C ASP A 350 4.30 -22.17 19.30
N ARG A 351 5.03 -21.14 19.75
CA ARG A 351 5.76 -20.26 18.85
C ARG A 351 6.83 -21.02 18.08
N VAL A 352 6.78 -20.93 16.77
CA VAL A 352 7.82 -21.45 15.89
C VAL A 352 9.14 -20.71 16.15
N PRO A 353 10.28 -21.43 16.36
CA PRO A 353 11.59 -20.82 16.52
C PRO A 353 11.91 -19.85 15.37
N ARG A 354 12.56 -18.73 15.67
CA ARG A 354 12.86 -17.68 14.69
C ARG A 354 13.65 -18.17 13.48
N GLU A 355 14.59 -19.08 13.72
CA GLU A 355 15.45 -19.66 12.69
C GLU A 355 14.62 -20.52 11.72
N ILE A 356 13.65 -21.30 12.25
CA ILE A 356 12.75 -22.12 11.44
C ILE A 356 11.81 -21.19 10.63
N ALA A 357 11.20 -20.21 11.26
CA ALA A 357 10.32 -19.25 10.57
C ALA A 357 11.08 -18.49 9.46
N ALA A 358 12.34 -18.10 9.70
CA ALA A 358 13.18 -17.43 8.72
C ALA A 358 13.56 -18.35 7.56
N GLY A 359 13.88 -19.62 7.85
CA GLY A 359 14.18 -20.64 6.84
C GLY A 359 12.97 -20.91 5.94
N ARG A 360 11.80 -21.14 6.53
CA ARG A 360 10.53 -21.30 5.78
C ARG A 360 10.21 -20.07 4.92
N ALA A 361 10.39 -18.88 5.46
CA ALA A 361 10.16 -17.64 4.71
C ALA A 361 11.17 -17.47 3.56
N LEU A 362 12.40 -17.93 3.70
CA LEU A 362 13.41 -17.89 2.64
C LEU A 362 13.01 -18.83 1.50
N GLU A 363 12.68 -20.09 1.82
CA GLU A 363 12.22 -21.10 0.85
C GLU A 363 11.04 -20.58 0.00
N LEU A 364 9.99 -20.07 0.65
CA LEU A 364 8.82 -19.54 -0.08
C LEU A 364 9.14 -18.31 -0.93
N ARG A 365 10.11 -17.48 -0.53
CA ARG A 365 10.58 -16.36 -1.38
C ARG A 365 11.32 -16.85 -2.62
N GLU A 366 12.13 -17.89 -2.49
CA GLU A 366 12.86 -18.50 -3.62
C GLU A 366 11.87 -19.01 -4.66
N ILE A 367 10.84 -19.76 -4.25
CA ILE A 367 9.75 -20.21 -5.14
C ILE A 367 9.06 -19.01 -5.82
N GLY A 368 8.76 -17.95 -5.07
CA GLY A 368 8.15 -16.75 -5.62
C GLY A 368 9.05 -16.02 -6.62
N ILE A 369 10.37 -16.02 -6.44
CA ILE A 369 11.35 -15.46 -7.39
C ILE A 369 11.39 -16.29 -8.67
N GLU A 370 11.40 -17.63 -8.56
CA GLU A 370 11.39 -18.53 -9.71
C GLU A 370 10.11 -18.34 -10.53
N ALA A 371 8.95 -18.34 -9.90
CA ALA A 371 7.67 -18.11 -10.56
C ALA A 371 7.62 -16.73 -11.26
N GLY A 372 8.07 -15.67 -10.58
CA GLY A 372 8.14 -14.33 -11.17
C GLY A 372 9.10 -14.23 -12.34
N THR A 373 10.22 -14.95 -12.28
CA THR A 373 11.21 -15.01 -13.37
C THR A 373 10.63 -15.74 -14.58
N ALA A 374 9.94 -16.87 -14.37
CA ALA A 374 9.27 -17.62 -15.43
C ALA A 374 8.17 -16.77 -16.09
N TYR A 375 7.37 -16.07 -15.29
CA TYR A 375 6.35 -15.16 -15.80
C TYR A 375 6.97 -14.03 -16.64
N ALA A 376 7.98 -13.35 -16.14
CA ALA A 376 8.65 -12.29 -16.87
C ALA A 376 9.24 -12.78 -18.21
N ALA A 377 9.82 -13.99 -18.22
CA ALA A 377 10.33 -14.62 -19.45
C ALA A 377 9.20 -14.87 -20.49
N SER A 378 8.02 -15.28 -20.04
CA SER A 378 6.85 -15.48 -20.92
C SER A 378 6.35 -14.19 -21.57
N ARG A 379 6.67 -13.04 -20.97
CA ARG A 379 6.26 -11.71 -21.45
C ARG A 379 7.23 -11.09 -22.43
N VAL A 380 8.42 -11.65 -22.63
CA VAL A 380 9.40 -11.17 -23.60
C VAL A 380 8.83 -11.24 -25.01
N GLY A 381 9.01 -10.18 -25.80
CA GLY A 381 8.48 -10.03 -27.15
C GLY A 381 6.99 -9.61 -27.20
N LYS A 382 6.31 -9.50 -26.06
CA LYS A 382 4.91 -9.09 -26.01
C LYS A 382 4.77 -7.58 -25.88
N LEU A 383 3.64 -7.05 -26.35
CA LEU A 383 3.23 -5.67 -26.12
C LEU A 383 2.65 -5.52 -24.71
N ALA A 384 2.96 -4.41 -24.07
CA ALA A 384 2.38 -4.03 -22.80
C ALA A 384 2.16 -2.52 -22.74
N ARG A 385 1.07 -2.09 -22.10
CA ARG A 385 0.83 -0.68 -21.78
C ARG A 385 1.57 -0.35 -20.49
N VAL A 386 2.60 0.49 -20.57
CA VAL A 386 3.52 0.80 -19.46
C VAL A 386 3.21 2.16 -18.88
N ALA A 387 3.01 2.24 -17.56
CA ALA A 387 3.01 3.50 -16.83
C ALA A 387 4.46 3.97 -16.64
N ILE A 388 4.79 5.13 -17.15
CA ILE A 388 6.13 5.73 -17.05
C ILE A 388 6.30 6.27 -15.63
N GLU A 389 7.17 5.63 -14.84
CA GLU A 389 7.42 6.03 -13.44
C GLU A 389 8.57 7.05 -13.31
N SER A 390 9.55 6.94 -14.20
CA SER A 390 10.66 7.87 -14.31
C SER A 390 11.16 7.89 -15.74
N ARG A 391 12.16 8.72 -16.03
CA ARG A 391 12.80 8.74 -17.35
C ARG A 391 13.40 7.40 -17.80
N THR A 392 13.66 6.50 -16.85
CA THR A 392 14.35 5.23 -17.08
C THR A 392 13.60 4.00 -16.58
N SER A 393 12.42 4.16 -15.98
CA SER A 393 11.65 3.05 -15.42
C SER A 393 10.15 3.21 -15.63
N GLY A 394 9.45 2.08 -15.69
CA GLY A 394 8.01 2.02 -15.79
C GLY A 394 7.43 0.74 -15.19
N LEU A 395 6.10 0.65 -15.20
CA LEU A 395 5.35 -0.49 -14.69
C LEU A 395 4.27 -0.90 -15.68
N THR A 396 4.25 -2.17 -16.05
CA THR A 396 3.23 -2.73 -16.95
C THR A 396 1.87 -2.86 -16.26
N GLY A 397 0.82 -3.10 -17.05
CA GLY A 397 -0.51 -3.41 -16.51
C GLY A 397 -0.50 -4.61 -15.57
N ASP A 398 0.19 -5.66 -15.94
CA ASP A 398 0.39 -6.91 -15.21
C ASP A 398 1.53 -6.87 -14.17
N TYR A 399 1.91 -5.68 -13.72
CA TYR A 399 2.80 -5.39 -12.59
C TYR A 399 4.28 -5.75 -12.78
N LEU A 400 4.77 -5.92 -14.00
CA LEU A 400 6.21 -6.08 -14.28
C LEU A 400 6.89 -4.73 -14.29
N ARG A 401 8.01 -4.63 -13.57
CA ARG A 401 8.91 -3.47 -13.66
C ARG A 401 9.71 -3.54 -14.95
N VAL A 402 9.86 -2.39 -15.59
CA VAL A 402 10.62 -2.29 -16.85
C VAL A 402 11.64 -1.17 -16.77
N ARG A 403 12.82 -1.41 -17.34
CA ARG A 403 13.80 -0.39 -17.65
C ARG A 403 13.53 0.14 -19.07
N LEU A 404 13.37 1.43 -19.20
CA LEU A 404 13.03 2.07 -20.47
C LEU A 404 14.30 2.26 -21.32
N ARG A 405 14.25 1.79 -22.58
CA ARG A 405 15.28 2.08 -23.59
C ARG A 405 14.84 3.25 -24.46
N GLY A 406 15.78 4.16 -24.81
CA GLY A 406 15.55 5.31 -25.68
C GLY A 406 15.38 6.64 -24.94
N ALA A 407 15.07 7.70 -25.69
CA ALA A 407 15.09 9.06 -25.18
C ALA A 407 13.95 9.37 -24.20
N ASN A 408 14.21 10.32 -23.32
CA ASN A 408 13.35 11.08 -22.41
C ASN A 408 11.85 10.77 -22.48
N ARG A 409 11.38 9.92 -21.57
CA ARG A 409 9.96 9.65 -21.37
C ARG A 409 9.40 10.57 -20.29
N GLU A 410 8.15 10.94 -20.43
CA GLU A 410 7.47 11.80 -19.48
C GLU A 410 6.83 10.94 -18.36
N PRO A 411 7.24 11.10 -17.09
CA PRO A 411 6.58 10.41 -15.98
C PRO A 411 5.10 10.79 -15.88
N GLY A 412 4.27 9.84 -15.46
CA GLY A 412 2.82 10.06 -15.34
C GLY A 412 2.03 9.74 -16.61
N THR A 413 2.69 9.29 -17.68
CA THR A 413 2.04 8.87 -18.94
C THR A 413 1.90 7.35 -19.07
N LEU A 414 1.06 6.90 -19.99
CA LEU A 414 0.89 5.50 -20.39
C LEU A 414 1.28 5.31 -21.83
N GLU A 415 2.23 4.41 -22.10
CA GLU A 415 2.72 4.13 -23.43
C GLU A 415 2.68 2.63 -23.77
N TRP A 416 2.38 2.31 -25.05
CA TRP A 416 2.53 0.94 -25.55
C TRP A 416 3.99 0.65 -25.85
N MET A 417 4.50 -0.45 -25.33
CA MET A 417 5.89 -0.84 -25.42
C MET A 417 6.03 -2.34 -25.68
N THR A 418 7.05 -2.70 -26.46
CA THR A 418 7.49 -4.10 -26.61
C THR A 418 8.43 -4.44 -25.47
N LEU A 419 8.12 -5.51 -24.75
CA LEU A 419 8.97 -6.02 -23.66
C LEU A 419 10.13 -6.81 -24.23
N SER A 420 11.34 -6.57 -23.73
CA SER A 420 12.56 -7.28 -24.11
C SER A 420 13.39 -7.61 -22.87
N GLY A 421 14.35 -8.52 -22.99
CA GLY A 421 15.25 -8.85 -21.91
C GLY A 421 15.95 -10.19 -22.13
N THR A 422 17.01 -10.40 -21.38
CA THR A 422 17.72 -11.68 -21.33
C THR A 422 17.59 -12.25 -19.92
N ALA A 423 17.79 -13.55 -19.76
CA ALA A 423 17.80 -14.22 -18.47
C ALA A 423 18.82 -13.61 -17.46
N THR A 424 19.83 -12.91 -17.96
CA THR A 424 20.86 -12.24 -17.15
C THR A 424 20.36 -10.93 -16.53
N ASP A 425 19.42 -10.26 -17.20
CA ASP A 425 18.82 -9.01 -16.72
C ASP A 425 17.78 -9.24 -15.60
N LEU A 426 17.34 -10.49 -15.45
CA LEU A 426 16.30 -10.91 -14.52
C LEU A 426 16.83 -11.23 -13.10
N LYS A 427 18.13 -11.02 -12.81
CA LYS A 427 18.66 -11.27 -11.46
C LYS A 427 18.10 -10.28 -10.46
N ALA A 428 17.24 -10.80 -9.60
CA ALA A 428 16.63 -10.08 -8.50
C ALA A 428 17.67 -9.74 -7.43
N GLY A 429 17.79 -8.45 -7.09
CA GLY A 429 18.51 -8.05 -5.88
C GLY A 429 17.64 -8.33 -4.64
N ALA A 430 18.17 -9.04 -3.65
CA ALA A 430 17.46 -9.27 -2.38
C ALA A 430 17.28 -7.94 -1.63
N GLY A 431 16.04 -7.46 -1.56
CA GLY A 431 15.70 -6.28 -0.76
C GLY A 431 15.56 -6.61 0.73
N ALA A 432 16.12 -5.77 1.59
CA ALA A 432 16.09 -5.92 3.06
C ALA A 432 14.67 -5.86 3.70
N THR A 433 13.62 -5.68 2.92
CA THR A 433 12.25 -5.39 3.38
C THR A 433 11.29 -6.59 3.31
N GLY A 434 11.77 -7.83 3.13
CA GLY A 434 10.88 -9.01 3.00
C GLY A 434 10.19 -9.13 1.63
N ARG A 435 10.41 -8.17 0.73
CA ARG A 435 9.96 -8.24 -0.66
C ARG A 435 11.08 -8.85 -1.50
N ALA A 436 10.78 -9.96 -2.20
CA ALA A 436 11.64 -10.44 -3.26
C ALA A 436 11.77 -9.33 -4.32
N ALA A 437 12.98 -9.04 -4.79
CA ALA A 437 13.12 -8.13 -5.91
C ALA A 437 12.52 -8.82 -7.14
N LEU A 438 11.49 -8.19 -7.71
CA LEU A 438 10.87 -8.67 -8.94
C LEU A 438 11.86 -8.54 -10.11
N PRO A 439 11.84 -9.48 -11.07
CA PRO A 439 12.63 -9.36 -12.29
C PRO A 439 12.28 -8.05 -13.01
N VAL A 440 13.30 -7.43 -13.60
CA VAL A 440 13.15 -6.18 -14.36
C VAL A 440 13.38 -6.49 -15.83
N LEU A 441 12.36 -6.31 -16.65
CA LEU A 441 12.46 -6.37 -18.10
C LEU A 441 12.94 -5.03 -18.69
N GLU A 442 13.33 -5.04 -19.94
CA GLU A 442 13.50 -3.82 -20.72
C GLU A 442 12.26 -3.56 -21.57
N ALA A 443 11.98 -2.30 -21.84
CA ALA A 443 10.88 -1.90 -22.70
C ALA A 443 11.33 -0.82 -23.68
N ALA A 444 10.98 -1.01 -24.96
CA ALA A 444 11.20 -0.06 -26.04
C ALA A 444 9.86 0.35 -26.66
N ALA A 445 9.81 1.51 -27.31
CA ALA A 445 8.62 1.93 -28.04
C ALA A 445 8.12 0.80 -28.93
N ALA A 446 6.80 0.64 -28.98
CA ALA A 446 6.19 -0.23 -30.00
C ALA A 446 6.49 0.32 -31.40
N PRO A 447 6.71 -0.54 -32.39
CA PRO A 447 6.98 -0.11 -33.77
C PRO A 447 5.82 0.69 -34.38
#